data_e783b310905bda40fd2102e8593e795c
#
_entry.id   e783b310905bda40fd2102e8593e795c
#
_cell.length_a   1.000
_cell.length_b   1.000
_cell.length_c   1.000
_cell.angle_alpha   90.00
_cell.angle_beta   90.00
_cell.angle_gamma   90.00
#
_symmetry.space_group_name_H-M   'P 1'
#
loop_
_entity.id
_entity.type
_entity.pdbx_description
1 polymer ?
#
loop_
_entity_poly.entity_id
_entity_poly.type
_entity_poly.pdbx_seq_one_letter_code
_entity_poly.pdbx_strand_id
1 'polypeptide(L)'
;MHPDPAPGPTTSPTTSPTTVPLRSERLDLLPIAPEHAGELAAALADPALHTFTGGHPATPEEMRARCARLAAGSPDPAEQWGNWVLRLRADGALTGYVQATVGPDEAELAWVVGTPWQRRGLATEAARTLLAHLAATGTTTAVAHIHPDHHASAAIARALGLHPTPHTHDGETRWQATLPRPTPTT
;
A
#
# COMPACT_ATOMS: atom_id res chain seq x y z
N MET A 1 5.69 37.57 -43.69
CA MET A 1 5.86 36.11 -43.56
C MET A 1 6.43 35.86 -42.18
N HIS A 2 5.54 35.54 -41.22
CA HIS A 2 5.93 35.26 -39.83
C HIS A 2 6.11 33.74 -39.67
N PRO A 3 7.20 33.23 -39.11
CA PRO A 3 7.32 31.80 -38.89
C PRO A 3 6.43 31.38 -37.71
N ASP A 4 5.70 30.29 -37.91
CA ASP A 4 4.90 29.58 -36.90
C ASP A 4 5.78 29.12 -35.72
N PRO A 5 5.33 29.27 -34.48
CA PRO A 5 6.08 28.74 -33.32
C PRO A 5 6.00 27.21 -33.32
N ALA A 6 7.19 26.59 -33.13
CA ALA A 6 7.34 25.15 -33.00
C ALA A 6 6.46 24.58 -31.86
N PRO A 7 5.88 23.37 -32.03
CA PRO A 7 5.13 22.73 -30.96
C PRO A 7 6.04 22.45 -29.77
N GLY A 8 5.63 22.93 -28.60
CA GLY A 8 6.30 22.69 -27.33
C GLY A 8 6.37 21.18 -27.01
N PRO A 9 7.31 20.75 -26.14
CA PRO A 9 7.49 19.35 -25.82
C PRO A 9 6.19 18.79 -25.21
N THR A 10 5.67 17.75 -25.85
CA THR A 10 4.54 16.96 -25.35
C THR A 10 5.01 16.26 -24.07
N THR A 11 4.64 16.79 -22.92
CA THR A 11 4.87 16.15 -21.63
C THR A 11 4.01 14.88 -21.61
N SER A 12 4.61 13.73 -21.83
CA SER A 12 3.98 12.44 -21.55
C SER A 12 3.54 12.44 -20.09
N PRO A 13 2.34 11.98 -19.75
CA PRO A 13 1.92 11.89 -18.36
C PRO A 13 2.89 10.95 -17.65
N THR A 14 3.71 11.49 -16.75
CA THR A 14 4.54 10.69 -15.85
C THR A 14 3.59 9.93 -14.95
N THR A 15 3.35 8.66 -15.25
CA THR A 15 2.55 7.78 -14.38
C THR A 15 3.25 7.74 -13.02
N SER A 16 2.55 8.19 -11.98
CA SER A 16 3.09 8.16 -10.63
C SER A 16 3.46 6.71 -10.26
N PRO A 17 4.64 6.46 -9.68
CA PRO A 17 5.06 5.11 -9.31
C PRO A 17 4.08 4.40 -8.36
N THR A 18 3.22 5.16 -7.68
CA THR A 18 2.21 4.66 -6.76
C THR A 18 0.89 4.22 -7.42
N THR A 19 0.76 4.27 -8.75
CA THR A 19 -0.48 3.94 -9.48
C THR A 19 -0.32 2.79 -10.48
N VAL A 20 0.84 2.12 -10.51
CA VAL A 20 1.06 0.98 -11.42
C VAL A 20 0.60 -0.34 -10.79
N PRO A 21 0.03 -1.28 -11.55
CA PRO A 21 -0.20 -2.63 -11.08
C PRO A 21 1.11 -3.32 -10.74
N LEU A 22 1.13 -4.08 -9.63
CA LEU A 22 2.26 -4.91 -9.23
C LEU A 22 1.85 -6.37 -9.23
N ARG A 23 2.81 -7.26 -9.34
CA ARG A 23 2.56 -8.68 -9.40
C ARG A 23 3.54 -9.47 -8.54
N SER A 24 3.02 -10.45 -7.81
CA SER A 24 3.79 -11.45 -7.07
C SER A 24 3.50 -12.86 -7.61
N GLU A 25 3.97 -13.88 -6.91
CA GLU A 25 3.71 -15.26 -7.27
C GLU A 25 2.22 -15.60 -7.27
N ARG A 26 1.49 -15.21 -6.22
CA ARG A 26 0.08 -15.59 -6.00
C ARG A 26 -0.90 -14.42 -6.13
N LEU A 27 -0.42 -13.16 -6.17
CA LEU A 27 -1.26 -11.97 -6.12
C LEU A 27 -1.00 -11.04 -7.30
N ASP A 28 -2.07 -10.47 -7.83
CA ASP A 28 -2.05 -9.22 -8.56
C ASP A 28 -2.43 -8.09 -7.59
N LEU A 29 -1.54 -7.10 -7.42
CA LEU A 29 -1.77 -5.90 -6.65
C LEU A 29 -2.29 -4.83 -7.62
N LEU A 30 -3.59 -4.59 -7.60
CA LEU A 30 -4.22 -3.65 -8.53
C LEU A 30 -4.43 -2.30 -7.84
N PRO A 31 -4.11 -1.16 -8.49
CA PRO A 31 -4.44 0.14 -7.95
C PRO A 31 -5.89 0.18 -7.49
N ILE A 32 -6.12 0.73 -6.28
CA ILE A 32 -7.46 0.78 -5.71
C ILE A 32 -8.37 1.66 -6.56
N ALA A 33 -9.64 1.23 -6.74
CA ALA A 33 -10.63 1.96 -7.48
C ALA A 33 -12.04 1.70 -6.91
N PRO A 34 -13.00 2.61 -7.13
CA PRO A 34 -14.36 2.48 -6.56
C PRO A 34 -15.08 1.18 -6.91
N GLU A 35 -14.77 0.57 -8.06
CA GLU A 35 -15.34 -0.72 -8.48
C GLU A 35 -14.94 -1.90 -7.59
N HIS A 36 -13.84 -1.81 -6.85
CA HIS A 36 -13.41 -2.84 -5.91
C HIS A 36 -14.21 -2.86 -4.60
N ALA A 37 -15.03 -1.83 -4.34
CA ALA A 37 -15.63 -1.59 -3.03
C ALA A 37 -16.50 -2.73 -2.52
N GLY A 38 -17.32 -3.33 -3.38
CA GLY A 38 -18.21 -4.41 -2.99
C GLY A 38 -17.46 -5.66 -2.53
N GLU A 39 -16.49 -6.10 -3.32
CA GLU A 39 -15.66 -7.25 -2.99
C GLU A 39 -14.80 -6.95 -1.74
N LEU A 40 -14.23 -5.74 -1.65
CA LEU A 40 -13.38 -5.35 -0.53
C LEU A 40 -14.15 -5.24 0.78
N ALA A 41 -15.36 -4.68 0.78
CA ALA A 41 -16.23 -4.64 1.95
C ALA A 41 -16.57 -6.05 2.44
N ALA A 42 -16.90 -6.96 1.52
CA ALA A 42 -17.18 -8.36 1.85
C ALA A 42 -15.93 -9.07 2.41
N ALA A 43 -14.77 -8.87 1.82
CA ALA A 43 -13.51 -9.47 2.28
C ALA A 43 -13.09 -9.00 3.69
N LEU A 44 -13.44 -7.76 4.04
CA LEU A 44 -13.07 -7.10 5.31
C LEU A 44 -14.25 -6.98 6.30
N ALA A 45 -15.31 -7.78 6.13
CA ALA A 45 -16.51 -7.69 6.95
C ALA A 45 -16.32 -8.21 8.39
N ASP A 46 -15.23 -8.91 8.71
CA ASP A 46 -14.99 -9.45 10.04
C ASP A 46 -14.63 -8.32 11.04
N PRO A 47 -15.43 -8.10 12.10
CA PRO A 47 -15.14 -7.10 13.13
C PRO A 47 -13.79 -7.29 13.82
N ALA A 48 -13.26 -8.52 13.86
CA ALA A 48 -11.95 -8.81 14.46
C ALA A 48 -10.80 -8.06 13.78
N LEU A 49 -10.94 -7.66 12.51
CA LEU A 49 -9.96 -6.86 11.79
C LEU A 49 -9.80 -5.44 12.36
N HIS A 50 -10.79 -4.98 13.10
CA HIS A 50 -10.82 -3.63 13.68
C HIS A 50 -10.33 -3.57 15.13
N THR A 51 -9.91 -4.71 15.70
CA THR A 51 -9.48 -4.81 17.12
C THR A 51 -8.34 -3.83 17.45
N PHE A 52 -7.40 -3.62 16.52
CA PHE A 52 -6.24 -2.75 16.71
C PHE A 52 -6.32 -1.43 15.97
N THR A 53 -7.07 -1.37 14.88
CA THR A 53 -7.20 -0.14 14.05
C THR A 53 -8.39 0.72 14.44
N GLY A 54 -9.27 0.21 15.30
CA GLY A 54 -10.52 0.88 15.66
C GLY A 54 -11.55 0.88 14.52
N GLY A 55 -12.72 1.48 14.80
CA GLY A 55 -13.80 1.56 13.82
C GLY A 55 -14.69 0.30 13.75
N HIS A 56 -15.33 0.10 12.62
CA HIS A 56 -16.24 -1.01 12.34
C HIS A 56 -16.12 -1.43 10.88
N PRO A 57 -16.60 -2.64 10.51
CA PRO A 57 -16.67 -3.06 9.11
C PRO A 57 -17.46 -2.05 8.28
N ALA A 58 -16.85 -1.57 7.20
CA ALA A 58 -17.48 -0.59 6.32
C ALA A 58 -18.57 -1.24 5.48
N THR A 59 -19.69 -0.54 5.31
CA THR A 59 -20.70 -0.88 4.30
C THR A 59 -20.10 -0.75 2.89
N PRO A 60 -20.72 -1.37 1.87
CA PRO A 60 -20.27 -1.21 0.49
C PRO A 60 -20.21 0.26 0.01
N GLU A 61 -21.14 1.10 0.52
CA GLU A 61 -21.18 2.54 0.19
C GLU A 61 -20.01 3.29 0.84
N GLU A 62 -19.77 3.09 2.13
CA GLU A 62 -18.64 3.66 2.86
C GLU A 62 -17.30 3.20 2.24
N MET A 63 -17.21 1.92 1.87
CA MET A 63 -16.02 1.39 1.19
C MET A 63 -15.84 2.02 -0.19
N ARG A 64 -16.91 2.28 -0.96
CA ARG A 64 -16.83 2.97 -2.23
C ARG A 64 -16.31 4.39 -2.08
N ALA A 65 -16.82 5.14 -1.10
CA ALA A 65 -16.33 6.48 -0.78
C ALA A 65 -14.86 6.46 -0.35
N ARG A 66 -14.47 5.47 0.45
CA ARG A 66 -13.05 5.26 0.84
C ARG A 66 -12.17 4.95 -0.37
N CYS A 67 -12.57 4.03 -1.23
CA CYS A 67 -11.82 3.69 -2.45
C CYS A 67 -11.66 4.91 -3.37
N ALA A 68 -12.72 5.70 -3.57
CA ALA A 68 -12.67 6.91 -4.37
C ALA A 68 -11.68 7.94 -3.81
N ARG A 69 -11.69 8.16 -2.48
CA ARG A 69 -10.75 9.06 -1.81
C ARG A 69 -9.30 8.57 -1.95
N LEU A 70 -9.04 7.28 -1.75
CA LEU A 70 -7.70 6.71 -1.86
C LEU A 70 -7.18 6.71 -3.30
N ALA A 71 -8.05 6.50 -4.28
CA ALA A 71 -7.71 6.57 -5.69
C ALA A 71 -7.41 8.00 -6.16
N ALA A 72 -7.99 9.01 -5.51
CA ALA A 72 -7.72 10.42 -5.81
C ALA A 72 -6.30 10.86 -5.40
N GLY A 73 -5.62 10.11 -4.54
CA GLY A 73 -4.28 10.42 -4.04
C GLY A 73 -4.28 11.36 -2.82
N SER A 74 -3.07 11.73 -2.38
CA SER A 74 -2.90 12.62 -1.23
C SER A 74 -3.35 14.05 -1.55
N PRO A 75 -4.05 14.71 -0.61
CA PRO A 75 -4.30 16.15 -0.70
C PRO A 75 -3.03 16.97 -0.38
N ASP A 76 -2.03 16.38 0.26
CA ASP A 76 -0.74 17.01 0.51
C ASP A 76 0.21 16.77 -0.69
N PRO A 77 0.69 17.82 -1.36
CA PRO A 77 1.60 17.69 -2.50
C PRO A 77 2.97 17.13 -2.12
N ALA A 78 3.34 17.13 -0.83
CA ALA A 78 4.59 16.55 -0.32
C ALA A 78 4.50 15.01 -0.17
N GLU A 79 3.31 14.43 -0.26
CA GLU A 79 3.06 13.01 -0.11
C GLU A 79 2.50 12.38 -1.39
N GLN A 80 2.82 11.12 -1.61
CA GLN A 80 2.17 10.30 -2.63
C GLN A 80 1.51 9.09 -1.96
N TRP A 81 0.23 8.89 -2.23
CA TRP A 81 -0.49 7.72 -1.75
C TRP A 81 -0.49 6.63 -2.80
N GLY A 82 0.03 5.47 -2.43
CA GLY A 82 -0.06 4.23 -3.19
C GLY A 82 -0.98 3.26 -2.47
N ASN A 83 -2.05 2.83 -3.12
CA ASN A 83 -3.06 1.95 -2.55
C ASN A 83 -3.38 0.84 -3.53
N TRP A 84 -3.21 -0.43 -3.14
CA TRP A 84 -3.49 -1.58 -3.99
C TRP A 84 -4.40 -2.57 -3.29
N VAL A 85 -5.41 -3.04 -4.01
CA VAL A 85 -6.18 -4.22 -3.62
C VAL A 85 -5.43 -5.49 -4.00
N LEU A 86 -5.60 -6.55 -3.21
CA LEU A 86 -4.94 -7.84 -3.37
C LEU A 86 -5.88 -8.83 -4.03
N ARG A 87 -5.65 -9.17 -5.28
CA ARG A 87 -6.43 -10.15 -6.02
C ARG A 87 -5.66 -11.46 -6.13
N LEU A 88 -6.24 -12.55 -5.64
CA LEU A 88 -5.67 -13.89 -5.81
C LEU A 88 -5.71 -14.30 -7.28
N ARG A 89 -4.58 -14.76 -7.80
CA ARG A 89 -4.48 -15.19 -9.19
C ARG A 89 -5.13 -16.54 -9.45
N ALA A 90 -5.30 -17.36 -8.41
CA ALA A 90 -5.84 -18.70 -8.52
C ALA A 90 -7.34 -18.72 -8.82
N ASP A 91 -8.10 -17.82 -8.21
CA ASP A 91 -9.57 -17.79 -8.25
C ASP A 91 -10.16 -16.40 -8.48
N GLY A 92 -9.31 -15.37 -8.57
CA GLY A 92 -9.74 -13.99 -8.77
C GLY A 92 -10.32 -13.33 -7.51
N ALA A 93 -10.32 -13.98 -6.34
CA ALA A 93 -10.87 -13.41 -5.13
C ALA A 93 -10.07 -12.18 -4.65
N LEU A 94 -10.78 -11.13 -4.24
CA LEU A 94 -10.18 -9.96 -3.61
C LEU A 94 -10.03 -10.24 -2.11
N THR A 95 -8.81 -10.17 -1.59
CA THR A 95 -8.47 -10.69 -0.26
C THR A 95 -8.12 -9.61 0.77
N GLY A 96 -7.89 -8.38 0.33
CA GLY A 96 -7.45 -7.29 1.18
C GLY A 96 -6.78 -6.18 0.41
N TYR A 97 -5.92 -5.42 1.09
CA TYR A 97 -5.18 -4.31 0.48
C TYR A 97 -3.80 -4.11 1.12
N VAL A 98 -2.92 -3.42 0.40
CA VAL A 98 -1.69 -2.82 0.93
C VAL A 98 -1.64 -1.35 0.53
N GLN A 99 -0.99 -0.55 1.37
CA GLN A 99 -0.89 0.90 1.21
C GLN A 99 0.55 1.36 1.44
N ALA A 100 0.93 2.44 0.78
CA ALA A 100 2.13 3.22 1.08
C ALA A 100 1.79 4.71 1.06
N THR A 101 2.18 5.44 2.10
CA THR A 101 2.27 6.90 2.09
C THR A 101 3.74 7.24 1.91
N VAL A 102 4.08 7.75 0.73
CA VAL A 102 5.46 8.07 0.36
C VAL A 102 5.69 9.56 0.56
N GLY A 103 6.48 9.89 1.57
CA GLY A 103 6.99 11.22 1.84
C GLY A 103 8.38 11.44 1.24
N PRO A 104 9.01 12.61 1.51
CA PRO A 104 10.32 12.95 0.97
C PRO A 104 11.45 12.04 1.47
N ASP A 105 11.36 11.55 2.71
CA ASP A 105 12.43 10.80 3.37
C ASP A 105 12.12 9.32 3.56
N GLU A 106 10.84 8.95 3.63
CA GLU A 106 10.41 7.60 3.97
C GLU A 106 9.06 7.24 3.36
N ALA A 107 8.75 5.94 3.34
CA ALA A 107 7.42 5.43 3.02
C ALA A 107 6.83 4.68 4.21
N GLU A 108 5.65 5.09 4.64
CA GLU A 108 4.86 4.38 5.63
C GLU A 108 3.98 3.33 4.97
N LEU A 109 4.04 2.10 5.48
CA LEU A 109 3.37 0.93 4.94
C LEU A 109 2.23 0.47 5.84
N ALA A 110 1.12 0.06 5.23
CA ALA A 110 0.04 -0.65 5.91
C ALA A 110 -0.45 -1.84 5.08
N TRP A 111 -0.97 -2.86 5.76
CA TRP A 111 -1.52 -4.07 5.14
C TRP A 111 -2.71 -4.60 5.91
N VAL A 112 -3.71 -5.06 5.20
CA VAL A 112 -4.87 -5.77 5.76
C VAL A 112 -5.24 -6.91 4.83
N VAL A 113 -5.45 -8.10 5.40
CA VAL A 113 -5.96 -9.28 4.70
C VAL A 113 -7.16 -9.80 5.46
N GLY A 114 -8.25 -10.05 4.76
CA GLY A 114 -9.49 -10.59 5.30
C GLY A 114 -9.29 -11.94 5.99
N THR A 115 -10.02 -12.17 7.06
CA THR A 115 -9.88 -13.33 7.95
C THR A 115 -9.82 -14.67 7.21
N PRO A 116 -10.65 -14.94 6.17
CA PRO A 116 -10.61 -16.22 5.44
C PRO A 116 -9.27 -16.49 4.72
N TRP A 117 -8.46 -15.45 4.47
CA TRP A 117 -7.19 -15.56 3.74
C TRP A 117 -5.96 -15.35 4.62
N GLN A 118 -6.15 -15.08 5.92
CA GLN A 118 -5.05 -14.93 6.87
C GLN A 118 -4.26 -16.23 7.06
N ARG A 119 -3.07 -16.11 7.66
CA ARG A 119 -2.15 -17.23 7.97
C ARG A 119 -1.67 -18.02 6.75
N ARG A 120 -1.88 -17.50 5.55
CA ARG A 120 -1.44 -18.09 4.27
C ARG A 120 -0.21 -17.36 3.69
N GLY A 121 0.36 -16.38 4.43
CA GLY A 121 1.51 -15.58 4.01
C GLY A 121 1.20 -14.49 2.98
N LEU A 122 -0.07 -14.25 2.63
CA LEU A 122 -0.45 -13.30 1.58
C LEU A 122 -0.09 -11.86 1.92
N ALA A 123 -0.29 -11.44 3.18
CA ALA A 123 0.09 -10.08 3.62
C ALA A 123 1.60 -9.86 3.52
N THR A 124 2.40 -10.85 3.93
CA THR A 124 3.88 -10.78 3.81
C THR A 124 4.32 -10.71 2.35
N GLU A 125 3.70 -11.52 1.47
CA GLU A 125 4.00 -11.52 0.03
C GLU A 125 3.66 -10.18 -0.61
N ALA A 126 2.47 -9.66 -0.35
CA ALA A 126 2.01 -8.36 -0.86
C ALA A 126 2.91 -7.21 -0.40
N ALA A 127 3.17 -7.13 0.91
CA ALA A 127 4.01 -6.09 1.49
C ALA A 127 5.47 -6.18 1.00
N ARG A 128 6.01 -7.39 0.78
CA ARG A 128 7.35 -7.58 0.18
C ARG A 128 7.39 -7.08 -1.26
N THR A 129 6.35 -7.35 -2.05
CA THR A 129 6.24 -6.86 -3.43
C THR A 129 6.17 -5.34 -3.48
N LEU A 130 5.37 -4.73 -2.60
CA LEU A 130 5.30 -3.28 -2.45
C LEU A 130 6.65 -2.70 -2.02
N LEU A 131 7.31 -3.31 -1.04
CA LEU A 131 8.61 -2.86 -0.53
C LEU A 131 9.69 -2.86 -1.63
N ALA A 132 9.73 -3.92 -2.44
CA ALA A 132 10.65 -4.02 -3.59
C ALA A 132 10.37 -2.93 -4.63
N HIS A 133 9.09 -2.64 -4.91
CA HIS A 133 8.69 -1.56 -5.79
C HIS A 133 9.14 -0.19 -5.27
N LEU A 134 8.90 0.11 -4.00
CA LEU A 134 9.32 1.36 -3.36
C LEU A 134 10.84 1.54 -3.39
N ALA A 135 11.60 0.48 -3.10
CA ALA A 135 13.05 0.52 -3.22
C ALA A 135 13.50 0.82 -4.65
N ALA A 136 12.87 0.20 -5.66
CA ALA A 136 13.18 0.43 -7.07
C ALA A 136 12.85 1.86 -7.54
N THR A 137 11.88 2.52 -6.89
CA THR A 137 11.49 3.91 -7.18
C THR A 137 12.25 4.96 -6.34
N GLY A 138 13.22 4.53 -5.52
CA GLY A 138 14.14 5.42 -4.82
C GLY A 138 13.85 5.64 -3.33
N THR A 139 12.81 5.02 -2.77
CA THR A 139 12.56 5.06 -1.33
C THR A 139 13.72 4.38 -0.59
N THR A 140 14.25 5.06 0.42
CA THR A 140 15.40 4.56 1.20
C THR A 140 15.03 4.07 2.59
N THR A 141 13.88 4.47 3.09
CA THR A 141 13.40 4.09 4.43
C THR A 141 11.95 3.62 4.36
N ALA A 142 11.69 2.44 4.89
CA ALA A 142 10.34 1.92 5.07
C ALA A 142 9.95 1.95 6.55
N VAL A 143 8.71 2.35 6.84
CA VAL A 143 8.16 2.48 8.19
C VAL A 143 6.82 1.77 8.26
N ALA A 144 6.49 1.25 9.44
CA ALA A 144 5.13 0.82 9.79
C ALA A 144 4.87 1.13 11.25
N HIS A 145 3.65 1.55 11.58
CA HIS A 145 3.19 1.72 12.94
C HIS A 145 2.34 0.51 13.34
N ILE A 146 2.68 -0.12 14.44
CA ILE A 146 2.07 -1.40 14.83
C ILE A 146 1.76 -1.37 16.33
N HIS A 147 0.48 -1.64 16.65
CA HIS A 147 0.06 -1.77 18.06
C HIS A 147 0.91 -2.86 18.77
N PRO A 148 1.40 -2.64 20.00
CA PRO A 148 2.28 -3.59 20.70
C PRO A 148 1.72 -5.02 20.78
N ASP A 149 0.40 -5.16 20.96
CA ASP A 149 -0.26 -6.45 21.07
C ASP A 149 -0.62 -7.07 19.70
N HIS A 150 -0.39 -6.35 18.60
CA HIS A 150 -0.68 -6.90 17.25
C HIS A 150 0.46 -7.78 16.74
N HIS A 151 0.64 -8.93 17.41
CA HIS A 151 1.75 -9.86 17.13
C HIS A 151 1.79 -10.36 15.68
N ALA A 152 0.63 -10.47 15.00
CA ALA A 152 0.57 -10.88 13.60
C ALA A 152 1.23 -9.84 12.68
N SER A 153 0.92 -8.55 12.83
CA SER A 153 1.57 -7.48 12.06
C SER A 153 3.04 -7.34 12.40
N ALA A 154 3.43 -7.49 13.68
CA ALA A 154 4.83 -7.50 14.10
C ALA A 154 5.63 -8.65 13.45
N ALA A 155 5.02 -9.83 13.28
CA ALA A 155 5.65 -10.95 12.58
C ALA A 155 5.86 -10.66 11.09
N ILE A 156 4.89 -10.00 10.44
CA ILE A 156 5.02 -9.55 9.05
C ILE A 156 6.15 -8.52 8.93
N ALA A 157 6.18 -7.49 9.79
CA ALA A 157 7.22 -6.48 9.79
C ALA A 157 8.62 -7.09 9.91
N ARG A 158 8.82 -8.05 10.84
CA ARG A 158 10.10 -8.80 10.95
C ARG A 158 10.44 -9.55 9.68
N ALA A 159 9.48 -10.23 9.07
CA ALA A 159 9.69 -10.98 7.81
C ALA A 159 10.04 -10.08 6.62
N LEU A 160 9.73 -8.79 6.70
CA LEU A 160 10.11 -7.74 5.75
C LEU A 160 11.45 -7.09 6.09
N GLY A 161 12.07 -7.42 7.22
CA GLY A 161 13.31 -6.82 7.68
C GLY A 161 13.14 -5.51 8.46
N LEU A 162 11.91 -5.14 8.85
CA LEU A 162 11.69 -4.01 9.73
C LEU A 162 11.99 -4.41 11.19
N HIS A 163 12.55 -3.47 11.94
CA HIS A 163 12.86 -3.62 13.36
C HIS A 163 12.11 -2.58 14.18
N PRO A 164 11.65 -2.91 15.41
CA PRO A 164 11.00 -1.95 16.27
C PRO A 164 12.02 -0.90 16.73
N THR A 165 11.58 0.34 16.79
CA THR A 165 12.35 1.47 17.31
C THR A 165 11.81 1.90 18.68
N PRO A 166 12.52 2.74 19.44
CA PRO A 166 12.00 3.29 20.70
C PRO A 166 10.92 4.36 20.51
N HIS A 167 10.60 4.73 19.27
CA HIS A 167 9.59 5.74 18.97
C HIS A 167 8.21 5.13 18.89
N THR A 168 7.23 5.88 19.42
CA THR A 168 5.81 5.54 19.32
C THR A 168 5.03 6.71 18.72
N HIS A 169 3.93 6.38 18.03
CA HIS A 169 2.96 7.34 17.53
C HIS A 169 1.56 6.78 17.82
N ASP A 170 0.72 7.57 18.49
CA ASP A 170 -0.65 7.19 18.92
C ASP A 170 -0.74 5.81 19.61
N GLY A 171 0.27 5.46 20.41
CA GLY A 171 0.32 4.18 21.13
C GLY A 171 0.87 3.02 20.31
N GLU A 172 1.15 3.21 19.04
CA GLU A 172 1.76 2.21 18.16
C GLU A 172 3.28 2.34 18.14
N THR A 173 3.97 1.20 18.13
CA THR A 173 5.43 1.17 17.98
C THR A 173 5.79 1.42 16.53
N ARG A 174 6.73 2.34 16.29
CA ARG A 174 7.32 2.56 14.96
C ARG A 174 8.32 1.44 14.65
N TRP A 175 8.10 0.76 13.53
CA TRP A 175 9.00 -0.21 12.93
C TRP A 175 9.66 0.40 11.72
N GLN A 176 10.96 0.11 11.47
CA GLN A 176 11.73 0.73 10.40
C GLN A 176 12.71 -0.24 9.76
N ALA A 177 12.93 -0.08 8.44
CA ALA A 177 14.03 -0.69 7.70
C ALA A 177 14.65 0.31 6.73
N THR A 178 15.96 0.20 6.52
CA THR A 178 16.65 0.87 5.40
C THR A 178 16.55 -0.01 4.16
N LEU A 179 16.12 0.57 3.05
CA LEU A 179 15.99 -0.13 1.78
C LEU A 179 17.26 0.03 0.93
N PRO A 180 17.63 -1.00 0.15
CA PRO A 180 18.74 -0.88 -0.78
C PRO A 180 18.44 0.18 -1.84
N ARG A 181 19.43 1.02 -2.14
CA ARG A 181 19.31 1.97 -3.25
C ARG A 181 19.32 1.21 -4.58
N PRO A 182 18.49 1.63 -5.56
CA PRO A 182 18.59 1.07 -6.90
C PRO A 182 20.02 1.30 -7.43
N THR A 183 20.62 0.24 -7.92
CA THR A 183 21.93 0.36 -8.58
C THR A 183 21.70 1.11 -9.90
N PRO A 184 22.42 2.20 -10.19
CA PRO A 184 22.29 2.86 -11.49
C PRO A 184 22.64 1.84 -12.59
N THR A 185 21.68 1.60 -13.48
CA THR A 185 21.93 0.81 -14.68
C THR A 185 22.83 1.65 -15.58
N THR A 186 24.08 1.20 -15.77
CA THR A 186 25.07 1.78 -16.68
C THR A 186 24.69 1.54 -18.13
#